data_a91329b36ecedba0a44cf8f5beafda8d
#
_entry.id   a91329b36ecedba0a44cf8f5beafda8d
#
_cell.length_a   1.000
_cell.length_b   1.000
_cell.length_c   1.000
_cell.angle_alpha   90.00
_cell.angle_beta   90.00
_cell.angle_gamma   90.00
#
_symmetry.space_group_name_H-M   'P 1'
#
loop_
_entity.id
_entity.type
_entity.pdbx_description
1 polymer ?
#
loop_
_entity_poly.entity_id
_entity_poly.type
_entity_poly.pdbx_seq_one_letter_code
_entity_poly.pdbx_strand_id
1 'polypeptide(L)'
;DILVNNAGILPKFKRFDRYSDEEIERAININFYSCVYSVKTFLPMLLKSTDPGIVNIDSSAALMSLAGTSMYSASKAALKGFTEALREEFRGKCYVGLVCPGFTKTDIFRGQSNAGGKGEKVINMISTDCDLMVKMIMFGIEHKQALQIHGVDAHAMSVFGKLLPVNGSRLFSAVMKAADIDLFKEVFKDDVELAE
;
A
#
# COMPACT_ATOMS: atom_id res chain seq x y z
N ASP A 1 -0.65 9.38 -22.81
CA ASP A 1 -0.71 10.59 -22.01
C ASP A 1 -0.50 10.32 -20.53
N ILE A 2 -1.16 9.30 -19.95
CA ILE A 2 -1.05 8.97 -18.53
C ILE A 2 -0.63 7.51 -18.35
N LEU A 3 0.42 7.29 -17.53
CA LEU A 3 0.85 5.97 -17.06
C LEU A 3 0.29 5.74 -15.66
N VAL A 4 -0.50 4.68 -15.47
CA VAL A 4 -0.99 4.26 -14.16
C VAL A 4 -0.32 2.97 -13.74
N ASN A 5 0.54 3.02 -12.74
CA ASN A 5 1.18 1.86 -12.13
C ASN A 5 0.28 1.33 -11.00
N ASN A 6 -0.52 0.32 -11.32
CA ASN A 6 -1.51 -0.25 -10.39
C ASN A 6 -1.14 -1.66 -9.92
N ALA A 7 -0.27 -2.38 -10.61
CA ALA A 7 0.10 -3.74 -10.26
C ALA A 7 0.69 -3.82 -8.85
N GLY A 8 0.20 -4.76 -8.04
CA GLY A 8 0.67 -4.96 -6.68
C GLY A 8 0.15 -6.24 -6.05
N ILE A 9 0.90 -6.75 -5.10
CA ILE A 9 0.53 -7.92 -4.28
C ILE A 9 0.65 -7.59 -2.80
N LEU A 10 -0.14 -8.26 -1.99
CA LEU A 10 -0.06 -8.25 -0.55
C LEU A 10 0.35 -9.65 -0.08
N PRO A 11 1.60 -9.85 0.36
CA PRO A 11 2.00 -11.11 1.00
C PRO A 11 1.16 -11.42 2.23
N LYS A 12 1.11 -12.68 2.64
CA LYS A 12 0.39 -13.06 3.85
C LYS A 12 0.90 -12.30 5.07
N PHE A 13 -0.03 -11.93 5.95
CA PHE A 13 0.30 -11.32 7.25
C PHE A 13 1.01 -12.35 8.13
N LYS A 14 2.31 -12.14 8.37
CA LYS A 14 3.14 -12.98 9.21
C LYS A 14 4.36 -12.22 9.74
N ARG A 15 5.02 -12.76 10.76
CA ARG A 15 6.28 -12.19 11.25
C ARG A 15 7.36 -12.28 10.17
N PHE A 16 8.33 -11.35 10.23
CA PHE A 16 9.39 -11.26 9.23
C PHE A 16 10.25 -12.53 9.16
N ASP A 17 10.56 -13.15 10.28
CA ASP A 17 11.32 -14.40 10.39
C ASP A 17 10.69 -15.62 9.68
N ARG A 18 9.44 -15.48 9.20
CA ARG A 18 8.72 -16.52 8.45
C ARG A 18 8.59 -16.23 6.95
N TYR A 19 9.19 -15.14 6.47
CA TYR A 19 9.23 -14.88 5.03
C TYR A 19 10.31 -15.72 4.38
N SER A 20 10.00 -16.36 3.25
CA SER A 20 11.04 -16.93 2.39
C SER A 20 11.70 -15.83 1.54
N ASP A 21 12.92 -16.10 1.06
CA ASP A 21 13.63 -15.16 0.19
C ASP A 21 12.84 -14.86 -1.08
N GLU A 22 12.14 -15.85 -1.65
CA GLU A 22 11.30 -15.69 -2.83
C GLU A 22 10.10 -14.77 -2.56
N GLU A 23 9.50 -14.83 -1.36
CA GLU A 23 8.40 -13.94 -1.00
C GLU A 23 8.89 -12.50 -0.83
N ILE A 24 10.08 -12.32 -0.25
CA ILE A 24 10.73 -11.02 -0.10
C ILE A 24 10.99 -10.40 -1.47
N GLU A 25 11.70 -11.14 -2.34
CA GLU A 25 12.01 -10.69 -3.70
C GLU A 25 10.75 -10.39 -4.51
N ARG A 26 9.76 -11.29 -4.44
CA ARG A 26 8.51 -11.12 -5.17
C ARG A 26 7.76 -9.85 -4.76
N ALA A 27 7.70 -9.55 -3.45
CA ALA A 27 7.04 -8.34 -2.95
C ALA A 27 7.71 -7.07 -3.48
N ILE A 28 9.04 -7.00 -3.42
CA ILE A 28 9.81 -5.85 -3.92
C ILE A 28 9.73 -5.75 -5.45
N ASN A 29 9.90 -6.85 -6.15
CA ASN A 29 9.89 -6.87 -7.62
C ASN A 29 8.54 -6.40 -8.18
N ILE A 30 7.42 -6.89 -7.62
CA ILE A 30 6.09 -6.56 -8.12
C ILE A 30 5.64 -5.17 -7.64
N ASN A 31 5.82 -4.84 -6.35
CA ASN A 31 5.25 -3.60 -5.82
C ASN A 31 6.09 -2.35 -6.10
N PHE A 32 7.40 -2.53 -6.31
CA PHE A 32 8.33 -1.41 -6.48
C PHE A 32 9.06 -1.43 -7.81
N TYR A 33 9.85 -2.46 -8.11
CA TYR A 33 10.66 -2.47 -9.33
C TYR A 33 9.83 -2.45 -10.62
N SER A 34 8.65 -3.09 -10.62
CA SER A 34 7.76 -3.00 -11.79
C SER A 34 7.39 -1.54 -12.11
N CYS A 35 7.09 -0.73 -11.08
CA CYS A 35 6.79 0.68 -11.24
C CYS A 35 8.01 1.47 -11.74
N VAL A 36 9.19 1.22 -11.16
CA VAL A 36 10.44 1.89 -11.55
C VAL A 36 10.76 1.62 -13.02
N TYR A 37 10.71 0.36 -13.45
CA TYR A 37 10.99 -0.01 -14.84
C TYR A 37 9.91 0.47 -15.81
N SER A 38 8.65 0.45 -15.40
CA SER A 38 7.54 1.00 -16.18
C SER A 38 7.76 2.50 -16.42
N VAL A 39 8.04 3.27 -15.37
CA VAL A 39 8.34 4.70 -15.51
C VAL A 39 9.55 4.90 -16.41
N LYS A 40 10.67 4.21 -16.17
CA LYS A 40 11.89 4.32 -16.98
C LYS A 40 11.64 4.05 -18.46
N THR A 41 10.81 3.06 -18.78
CA THR A 41 10.49 2.66 -20.16
C THR A 41 9.59 3.66 -20.85
N PHE A 42 8.53 4.13 -20.17
CA PHE A 42 7.50 4.97 -20.80
C PHE A 42 7.75 6.47 -20.71
N LEU A 43 8.60 6.92 -19.80
CA LEU A 43 8.86 8.35 -19.56
C LEU A 43 9.28 9.12 -20.84
N PRO A 44 10.19 8.61 -21.72
CA PRO A 44 10.54 9.34 -22.94
C PRO A 44 9.37 9.55 -23.91
N MET A 45 8.40 8.63 -23.89
CA MET A 45 7.18 8.74 -24.70
C MET A 45 6.17 9.68 -24.04
N LEU A 46 5.99 9.58 -22.72
CA LEU A 46 5.10 10.46 -21.94
C LEU A 46 5.49 11.93 -22.10
N LEU A 47 6.78 12.25 -22.03
CA LEU A 47 7.27 13.63 -22.16
C LEU A 47 7.03 14.26 -23.53
N LYS A 48 6.59 13.50 -24.54
CA LYS A 48 6.14 14.00 -25.84
C LYS A 48 4.65 14.32 -25.88
N SER A 49 3.89 13.91 -24.87
CA SER A 49 2.47 14.24 -24.76
C SER A 49 2.29 15.72 -24.40
N THR A 50 1.15 16.26 -24.77
CA THR A 50 0.74 17.62 -24.40
C THR A 50 0.31 17.72 -22.93
N ASP A 51 -0.10 16.60 -22.33
CA ASP A 51 -0.53 16.53 -20.93
C ASP A 51 -0.04 15.23 -20.26
N PRO A 52 1.27 15.10 -20.02
CA PRO A 52 1.85 13.87 -19.50
C PRO A 52 1.56 13.67 -18.01
N GLY A 53 1.28 12.42 -17.64
CA GLY A 53 1.02 12.05 -16.24
C GLY A 53 1.57 10.68 -15.86
N ILE A 54 2.03 10.56 -14.63
CA ILE A 54 2.39 9.31 -13.96
C ILE A 54 1.59 9.23 -12.68
N VAL A 55 0.90 8.11 -12.48
CA VAL A 55 0.12 7.85 -11.26
C VAL A 55 0.56 6.51 -10.68
N ASN A 56 1.08 6.54 -9.47
CA ASN A 56 1.48 5.34 -8.76
C ASN A 56 0.44 5.00 -7.69
N ILE A 57 -0.16 3.80 -7.80
CA ILE A 57 -1.09 3.28 -6.80
C ILE A 57 -0.30 2.61 -5.68
N ASP A 58 -0.26 3.31 -4.58
CA ASP A 58 0.47 2.93 -3.38
C ASP A 58 -0.46 2.24 -2.36
N SER A 59 -0.38 2.60 -1.10
CA SER A 59 -1.22 2.10 -0.01
C SER A 59 -1.11 3.01 1.21
N SER A 60 -2.13 2.96 2.07
CA SER A 60 -2.04 3.49 3.44
C SER A 60 -0.90 2.87 4.26
N ALA A 61 -0.42 1.65 3.89
CA ALA A 61 0.74 1.00 4.51
C ALA A 61 2.08 1.74 4.27
N ALA A 62 2.15 2.65 3.27
CA ALA A 62 3.27 3.57 3.09
C ALA A 62 3.22 4.77 4.04
N LEU A 63 2.06 5.05 4.64
CA LEU A 63 1.84 6.16 5.57
C LEU A 63 2.02 5.74 7.03
N MET A 64 1.64 4.49 7.35
CA MET A 64 1.88 3.85 8.65
C MET A 64 1.99 2.33 8.45
N SER A 65 3.16 1.79 8.80
CA SER A 65 3.40 0.34 8.67
C SER A 65 2.65 -0.45 9.75
N LEU A 66 2.18 -1.64 9.37
CA LEU A 66 1.48 -2.55 10.27
C LEU A 66 2.34 -3.78 10.59
N ALA A 67 2.23 -4.30 11.80
CA ALA A 67 2.84 -5.58 12.15
C ALA A 67 2.34 -6.68 11.19
N GLY A 68 3.26 -7.56 10.75
CA GLY A 68 2.94 -8.63 9.81
C GLY A 68 2.95 -8.23 8.33
N THR A 69 3.18 -6.95 8.01
CA THR A 69 3.24 -6.47 6.63
C THR A 69 4.61 -5.87 6.27
N SER A 70 5.68 -6.32 6.93
CA SER A 70 7.01 -5.71 6.80
C SER A 70 7.44 -5.51 5.35
N MET A 71 7.39 -6.55 4.51
CA MET A 71 7.82 -6.46 3.12
C MET A 71 6.85 -5.66 2.24
N TYR A 72 5.55 -5.78 2.51
CA TYR A 72 4.56 -4.95 1.84
C TYR A 72 4.76 -3.46 2.17
N SER A 73 4.82 -3.12 3.46
CA SER A 73 5.04 -1.74 3.90
C SER A 73 6.36 -1.17 3.39
N ALA A 74 7.45 -1.96 3.39
CA ALA A 74 8.74 -1.55 2.85
C ALA A 74 8.65 -1.24 1.35
N SER A 75 8.01 -2.12 0.55
CA SER A 75 7.83 -1.91 -0.89
C SER A 75 7.00 -0.67 -1.21
N LYS A 76 5.95 -0.42 -0.42
CA LYS A 76 5.09 0.75 -0.59
C LYS A 76 5.76 2.04 -0.11
N ALA A 77 6.50 2.01 1.00
CA ALA A 77 7.31 3.16 1.42
C ALA A 77 8.39 3.52 0.39
N ALA A 78 9.01 2.53 -0.26
CA ALA A 78 9.94 2.75 -1.36
C ALA A 78 9.24 3.42 -2.56
N LEU A 79 8.04 2.95 -2.94
CA LEU A 79 7.25 3.54 -4.02
C LEU A 79 6.84 4.99 -3.72
N LYS A 80 6.45 5.28 -2.46
CA LYS A 80 6.16 6.64 -2.01
C LYS A 80 7.38 7.56 -2.20
N GLY A 81 8.55 7.18 -1.67
CA GLY A 81 9.77 7.98 -1.79
C GLY A 81 10.18 8.21 -3.24
N PHE A 82 10.11 7.17 -4.08
CA PHE A 82 10.36 7.26 -5.51
C PHE A 82 9.40 8.24 -6.20
N THR A 83 8.11 8.16 -5.90
CA THR A 83 7.08 9.03 -6.49
C THR A 83 7.28 10.50 -6.08
N GLU A 84 7.62 10.73 -4.82
CA GLU A 84 7.90 12.09 -4.31
C GLU A 84 9.11 12.71 -4.99
N ALA A 85 10.19 11.94 -5.17
CA ALA A 85 11.37 12.39 -5.90
C ALA A 85 11.07 12.69 -7.37
N LEU A 86 10.39 11.80 -8.08
CA LEU A 86 9.97 12.00 -9.47
C LEU A 86 9.13 13.27 -9.63
N ARG A 87 8.25 13.57 -8.70
CA ARG A 87 7.40 14.76 -8.75
C ARG A 87 8.25 16.05 -8.76
N GLU A 88 9.31 16.08 -7.98
CA GLU A 88 10.20 17.23 -7.96
C GLU A 88 11.09 17.30 -9.22
N GLU A 89 11.62 16.17 -9.69
CA GLU A 89 12.44 16.08 -10.89
C GLU A 89 11.69 16.53 -12.16
N PHE A 90 10.39 16.25 -12.23
CA PHE A 90 9.54 16.56 -13.38
C PHE A 90 8.53 17.68 -13.13
N ARG A 91 8.75 18.49 -12.10
CA ARG A 91 7.90 19.64 -11.76
C ARG A 91 7.70 20.56 -12.98
N GLY A 92 6.45 20.85 -13.31
CA GLY A 92 6.07 21.67 -14.46
C GLY A 92 6.21 21.00 -15.83
N LYS A 93 6.66 19.74 -15.90
CA LYS A 93 6.81 18.98 -17.13
C LYS A 93 5.89 17.77 -17.23
N CYS A 94 5.58 17.14 -16.10
CA CYS A 94 4.75 15.94 -16.02
C CYS A 94 3.99 15.96 -14.69
N TYR A 95 2.71 15.63 -14.72
CA TYR A 95 1.95 15.37 -13.50
C TYR A 95 2.45 14.06 -12.87
N VAL A 96 2.75 14.07 -11.57
CA VAL A 96 3.14 12.87 -10.82
C VAL A 96 2.29 12.75 -9.56
N GLY A 97 1.34 11.83 -9.60
CA GLY A 97 0.37 11.54 -8.54
C GLY A 97 0.75 10.29 -7.73
N LEU A 98 0.60 10.39 -6.42
CA LEU A 98 0.66 9.26 -5.49
C LEU A 98 -0.73 9.02 -4.92
N VAL A 99 -1.23 7.79 -5.05
CA VAL A 99 -2.52 7.39 -4.50
C VAL A 99 -2.31 6.40 -3.37
N CYS A 100 -2.80 6.71 -2.18
CA CYS A 100 -2.71 5.86 -0.99
C CYS A 100 -4.12 5.42 -0.57
N PRO A 101 -4.68 4.37 -1.20
CA PRO A 101 -5.95 3.82 -0.78
C PRO A 101 -5.80 3.08 0.54
N GLY A 102 -6.87 3.09 1.33
CA GLY A 102 -7.06 2.19 2.46
C GLY A 102 -7.58 0.82 2.03
N PHE A 103 -8.15 0.10 2.98
CA PHE A 103 -8.78 -1.18 2.70
C PHE A 103 -9.88 -1.01 1.63
N THR A 104 -9.78 -1.80 0.57
CA THR A 104 -10.69 -1.77 -0.58
C THR A 104 -11.18 -3.17 -0.85
N LYS A 105 -12.47 -3.33 -1.16
CA LYS A 105 -13.09 -4.64 -1.47
C LYS A 105 -12.58 -5.16 -2.80
N THR A 106 -11.42 -5.81 -2.76
CA THR A 106 -10.74 -6.44 -3.90
C THR A 106 -10.19 -7.80 -3.51
N ASP A 107 -9.75 -8.57 -4.49
CA ASP A 107 -9.14 -9.89 -4.26
C ASP A 107 -7.75 -9.84 -3.59
N ILE A 108 -7.19 -8.65 -3.33
CA ILE A 108 -5.86 -8.50 -2.72
C ILE A 108 -5.79 -9.14 -1.31
N PHE A 109 -6.94 -9.23 -0.62
CA PHE A 109 -7.06 -9.87 0.70
C PHE A 109 -7.46 -11.34 0.64
N ARG A 110 -7.60 -11.92 -0.57
CA ARG A 110 -7.98 -13.33 -0.71
C ARG A 110 -6.95 -14.24 -0.03
N GLY A 111 -7.42 -15.09 0.90
CA GLY A 111 -6.57 -16.03 1.64
C GLY A 111 -5.77 -15.42 2.80
N GLN A 112 -5.99 -14.15 3.15
CA GLN A 112 -5.34 -13.51 4.30
C GLN A 112 -5.96 -13.91 5.64
N SER A 113 -7.26 -14.20 5.67
CA SER A 113 -8.00 -14.64 6.87
C SER A 113 -8.82 -15.88 6.57
N ASN A 114 -9.30 -16.55 7.62
CA ASN A 114 -10.24 -17.65 7.47
C ASN A 114 -11.59 -17.15 6.95
N ALA A 115 -12.19 -17.87 6.00
CA ALA A 115 -13.50 -17.53 5.48
C ALA A 115 -14.54 -17.43 6.61
N GLY A 116 -15.26 -16.30 6.68
CA GLY A 116 -16.22 -16.01 7.74
C GLY A 116 -15.62 -15.63 9.10
N GLY A 117 -14.28 -15.53 9.23
CA GLY A 117 -13.58 -15.16 10.44
C GLY A 117 -13.77 -13.70 10.86
N LYS A 118 -13.32 -13.35 12.09
CA LYS A 118 -13.39 -11.96 12.59
C LYS A 118 -12.61 -11.00 11.70
N GLY A 119 -11.44 -11.43 11.17
CA GLY A 119 -10.60 -10.62 10.30
C GLY A 119 -11.31 -10.23 9.01
N GLU A 120 -11.95 -11.19 8.35
CA GLU A 120 -12.72 -10.91 7.12
C GLU A 120 -13.88 -9.96 7.39
N LYS A 121 -14.62 -10.14 8.50
CA LYS A 121 -15.72 -9.25 8.86
C LYS A 121 -15.24 -7.82 9.13
N VAL A 122 -14.12 -7.66 9.83
CA VAL A 122 -13.54 -6.34 10.10
C VAL A 122 -13.07 -5.68 8.81
N ILE A 123 -12.33 -6.41 7.96
CA ILE A 123 -11.87 -5.89 6.66
C ILE A 123 -13.08 -5.46 5.83
N ASN A 124 -14.10 -6.29 5.71
CA ASN A 124 -15.31 -5.96 4.93
C ASN A 124 -16.06 -4.73 5.46
N MET A 125 -16.06 -4.53 6.79
CA MET A 125 -16.72 -3.40 7.42
C MET A 125 -16.00 -2.06 7.17
N ILE A 126 -14.66 -2.07 7.18
CA ILE A 126 -13.85 -0.85 7.01
C ILE A 126 -13.48 -0.59 5.55
N SER A 127 -13.61 -1.60 4.68
CA SER A 127 -13.23 -1.50 3.26
C SER A 127 -14.18 -0.63 2.48
N THR A 128 -13.61 0.24 1.67
CA THR A 128 -14.34 1.01 0.66
C THR A 128 -14.71 0.10 -0.51
N ASP A 129 -15.87 0.32 -1.08
CA ASP A 129 -16.30 -0.34 -2.32
C ASP A 129 -15.33 -0.02 -3.47
N CYS A 130 -15.05 -1.01 -4.34
CA CYS A 130 -14.07 -0.87 -5.40
C CYS A 130 -14.45 0.23 -6.40
N ASP A 131 -15.72 0.26 -6.84
CA ASP A 131 -16.17 1.26 -7.82
C ASP A 131 -16.13 2.67 -7.25
N LEU A 132 -16.48 2.82 -5.96
CA LEU A 132 -16.36 4.10 -5.26
C LEU A 132 -14.90 4.54 -5.15
N MET A 133 -14.00 3.62 -4.79
CA MET A 133 -12.56 3.88 -4.72
C MET A 133 -12.02 4.37 -6.08
N VAL A 134 -12.37 3.68 -7.16
CA VAL A 134 -11.97 4.06 -8.51
C VAL A 134 -12.47 5.45 -8.89
N LYS A 135 -13.75 5.77 -8.59
CA LYS A 135 -14.31 7.11 -8.86
C LYS A 135 -13.53 8.21 -8.13
N MET A 136 -13.18 8.00 -6.86
CA MET A 136 -12.39 8.97 -6.09
C MET A 136 -10.99 9.15 -6.68
N ILE A 137 -10.33 8.04 -7.06
CA ILE A 137 -9.00 8.06 -7.68
C ILE A 137 -9.05 8.82 -9.01
N MET A 138 -10.01 8.51 -9.88
CA MET A 138 -10.17 9.18 -11.17
C MET A 138 -10.40 10.68 -11.02
N PHE A 139 -11.27 11.08 -10.09
CA PHE A 139 -11.47 12.49 -9.76
C PHE A 139 -10.15 13.18 -9.38
N GLY A 140 -9.33 12.53 -8.53
CA GLY A 140 -8.04 13.08 -8.14
C GLY A 140 -7.02 13.16 -9.29
N ILE A 141 -7.05 12.21 -10.23
CA ILE A 141 -6.22 12.23 -11.43
C ILE A 141 -6.63 13.40 -12.36
N GLU A 142 -7.91 13.55 -12.64
CA GLU A 142 -8.46 14.62 -13.46
C GLU A 142 -8.12 16.01 -12.90
N HIS A 143 -8.07 16.14 -11.58
CA HIS A 143 -7.71 17.39 -10.88
C HIS A 143 -6.21 17.48 -10.54
N LYS A 144 -5.37 16.57 -11.08
CA LYS A 144 -3.90 16.53 -10.89
C LYS A 144 -3.46 16.62 -9.42
N GLN A 145 -4.18 15.94 -8.54
CA GLN A 145 -3.84 15.91 -7.12
C GLN A 145 -2.52 15.15 -6.90
N ALA A 146 -1.54 15.81 -6.31
CA ALA A 146 -0.20 15.25 -6.09
C ALA A 146 -0.21 14.10 -5.09
N LEU A 147 -1.08 14.15 -4.09
CA LEU A 147 -1.28 13.11 -3.09
C LEU A 147 -2.78 12.87 -2.89
N GLN A 148 -3.20 11.64 -3.04
CA GLN A 148 -4.56 11.21 -2.80
C GLN A 148 -4.57 10.18 -1.68
N ILE A 149 -5.37 10.40 -0.64
CA ILE A 149 -5.57 9.45 0.46
C ILE A 149 -7.07 9.16 0.51
N HIS A 150 -7.45 7.90 0.31
CA HIS A 150 -8.83 7.50 0.22
C HIS A 150 -9.15 6.35 1.19
N GLY A 151 -10.26 6.46 1.90
CA GLY A 151 -10.68 5.55 2.96
C GLY A 151 -10.48 6.15 4.35
N VAL A 152 -11.41 5.85 5.26
CA VAL A 152 -11.36 6.34 6.65
C VAL A 152 -10.13 5.80 7.38
N ASP A 153 -9.82 4.53 7.15
CA ASP A 153 -8.63 3.84 7.66
C ASP A 153 -7.34 4.48 7.14
N ALA A 154 -7.26 4.83 5.85
CA ALA A 154 -6.09 5.49 5.27
C ALA A 154 -5.86 6.88 5.87
N HIS A 155 -6.92 7.65 6.07
CA HIS A 155 -6.83 8.94 6.75
C HIS A 155 -6.36 8.79 8.19
N ALA A 156 -6.93 7.82 8.94
CA ALA A 156 -6.48 7.52 10.29
C ALA A 156 -5.01 7.12 10.32
N MET A 157 -4.57 6.22 9.45
CA MET A 157 -3.16 5.81 9.33
C MET A 157 -2.25 6.99 8.97
N SER A 158 -2.68 7.88 8.08
CA SER A 158 -1.92 9.09 7.75
C SER A 158 -1.74 10.03 8.94
N VAL A 159 -2.79 10.25 9.72
CA VAL A 159 -2.76 11.11 10.91
C VAL A 159 -1.90 10.46 12.01
N PHE A 160 -2.15 9.20 12.33
CA PHE A 160 -1.38 8.48 13.36
C PHE A 160 0.09 8.31 12.98
N GLY A 161 0.40 8.02 11.71
CA GLY A 161 1.77 7.91 11.23
C GLY A 161 2.55 9.22 11.33
N LYS A 162 1.89 10.36 11.14
CA LYS A 162 2.51 11.69 11.25
C LYS A 162 2.65 12.16 12.71
N LEU A 163 1.59 12.02 13.50
CA LEU A 163 1.57 12.53 14.87
C LEU A 163 2.26 11.61 15.88
N LEU A 164 2.23 10.30 15.62
CA LEU A 164 2.76 9.26 16.51
C LEU A 164 3.65 8.29 15.71
N PRO A 165 4.78 8.74 15.14
CA PRO A 165 5.57 7.95 14.18
C PRO A 165 6.08 6.60 14.71
N VAL A 166 6.28 6.48 16.02
CA VAL A 166 6.68 5.23 16.68
C VAL A 166 5.49 4.54 17.34
N ASN A 167 4.64 5.30 18.03
CA ASN A 167 3.57 4.77 18.86
C ASN A 167 2.29 4.45 18.07
N GLY A 168 2.09 5.03 16.89
CA GLY A 168 0.89 4.80 16.06
C GLY A 168 0.73 3.34 15.67
N SER A 169 1.73 2.74 15.07
CA SER A 169 1.71 1.31 14.71
C SER A 169 1.71 0.40 15.94
N ARG A 170 2.36 0.80 17.05
CA ARG A 170 2.32 0.04 18.30
C ARG A 170 0.90 0.00 18.91
N LEU A 171 0.23 1.15 18.96
CA LEU A 171 -1.15 1.24 19.44
C LEU A 171 -2.09 0.41 18.56
N PHE A 172 -1.97 0.54 17.24
CA PHE A 172 -2.76 -0.25 16.31
C PHE A 172 -2.54 -1.76 16.52
N SER A 173 -1.29 -2.20 16.61
CA SER A 173 -0.94 -3.60 16.86
C SER A 173 -1.51 -4.12 18.18
N ALA A 174 -1.46 -3.31 19.24
CA ALA A 174 -2.05 -3.66 20.53
C ALA A 174 -3.57 -3.85 20.46
N VAL A 175 -4.26 -2.96 19.72
CA VAL A 175 -5.72 -3.07 19.50
C VAL A 175 -6.04 -4.33 18.68
N MET A 176 -5.29 -4.63 17.61
CA MET A 176 -5.51 -5.81 16.77
C MET A 176 -5.26 -7.11 17.57
N LYS A 177 -4.23 -7.14 18.41
CA LYS A 177 -3.94 -8.28 19.31
C LYS A 177 -5.07 -8.46 20.32
N ALA A 178 -5.51 -7.40 20.97
CA ALA A 178 -6.58 -7.44 21.99
C ALA A 178 -7.94 -7.85 21.39
N ALA A 179 -8.21 -7.47 20.15
CA ALA A 179 -9.43 -7.84 19.43
C ALA A 179 -9.44 -9.28 18.90
N ASP A 180 -8.32 -10.00 19.04
CA ASP A 180 -8.14 -11.39 18.54
C ASP A 180 -8.58 -11.54 17.09
N ILE A 181 -8.08 -10.65 16.23
CA ILE A 181 -8.38 -10.67 14.79
C ILE A 181 -7.53 -11.74 14.13
N ASP A 182 -8.15 -12.72 13.51
CA ASP A 182 -7.50 -13.90 12.92
C ASP A 182 -6.46 -13.54 11.83
N LEU A 183 -6.62 -12.42 11.14
CA LEU A 183 -5.64 -11.87 10.21
C LEU A 183 -4.23 -11.68 10.84
N PHE A 184 -4.17 -11.35 12.13
CA PHE A 184 -2.92 -11.08 12.85
C PHE A 184 -2.46 -12.25 13.73
N LYS A 185 -3.17 -13.39 13.73
CA LYS A 185 -2.82 -14.54 14.59
C LYS A 185 -1.40 -15.04 14.35
N GLU A 186 -1.01 -15.16 13.08
CA GLU A 186 0.35 -15.61 12.72
C GLU A 186 1.44 -14.57 13.07
N VAL A 187 1.04 -13.30 13.24
CA VAL A 187 1.97 -12.22 13.60
C VAL A 187 2.30 -12.23 15.09
N PHE A 188 1.31 -12.56 15.93
CA PHE A 188 1.42 -12.44 17.39
C PHE A 188 1.57 -13.79 18.10
N LYS A 189 1.80 -14.89 17.37
CA LYS A 189 2.18 -16.17 17.97
C LYS A 189 3.56 -16.06 18.61
N ASP A 190 3.65 -16.50 19.86
CA ASP A 190 4.88 -16.44 20.67
C ASP A 190 5.86 -17.59 20.34
N ASP A 191 5.46 -18.60 19.56
CA ASP A 191 6.26 -19.78 19.24
C ASP A 191 7.33 -19.42 18.20
N VAL A 192 8.52 -19.20 18.69
CA VAL A 192 9.75 -19.14 17.87
C VAL A 192 10.27 -20.58 17.76
N GLU A 193 9.73 -21.38 16.88
CA GLU A 193 10.53 -22.43 16.26
C GLU A 193 11.39 -21.71 15.20
N LEU A 194 12.58 -21.37 15.59
CA LEU A 194 13.65 -21.04 14.65
C LEU A 194 13.82 -22.28 13.78
N ALA A 195 13.52 -22.15 12.49
CA ALA A 195 13.88 -23.18 11.53
C ALA A 195 15.40 -23.38 11.61
N GLU A 196 15.81 -24.58 12.06
CA GLU A 196 17.16 -25.08 11.90
C GLU A 196 17.50 -25.28 10.42
#